data_55c9ee4d9b658a0e44cf5b11799acec7
#
_entry.id   55c9ee4d9b658a0e44cf5b11799acec7
#
_cell.length_a   1.000
_cell.length_b   1.000
_cell.length_c   1.000
_cell.angle_alpha   90.00
_cell.angle_beta   90.00
_cell.angle_gamma   90.00
#
_symmetry.space_group_name_H-M   'P 1'
#
loop_
_entity.id
_entity.type
_entity.pdbx_description
1 polymer ?
#
loop_
_entity_poly.entity_id
_entity_poly.type
_entity_poly.pdbx_seq_one_letter_code
_entity_poly.pdbx_strand_id
1 'polypeptide(L)'
;MTSYIGDLKPGDKLMFKGPIPKFPYKSNQFEEIGMIAGGTGITPMWQLIDHIASDKNDKTKVTLLYSNKTEEDILLREKFDELKKDPRFNIVYFLDKAPKNWQGETGFISKEAVDKYLPKAEAGEKAHIFVCGPPPQVKSIAGPKVAGQQGEIGGVLKELGFKSEQVFK
;
A
#
# COMPACT_ATOMS: atom_id res chain seq x y z
N MET A 1 11.12 -16.77 14.12
CA MET A 1 10.19 -17.29 13.10
C MET A 1 10.76 -17.17 11.69
N THR A 2 11.19 -16.00 11.23
CA THR A 2 11.78 -15.79 9.88
C THR A 2 13.03 -16.64 9.62
N SER A 3 13.95 -16.76 10.59
CA SER A 3 15.13 -17.62 10.47
C SER A 3 14.73 -19.10 10.28
N TYR A 4 13.76 -19.58 11.08
CA TYR A 4 13.23 -20.93 10.94
C TYR A 4 12.63 -21.20 9.55
N ILE A 5 11.87 -20.24 9.00
CA ILE A 5 11.31 -20.34 7.65
C ILE A 5 12.44 -20.36 6.60
N GLY A 6 13.49 -19.56 6.81
CA GLY A 6 14.66 -19.51 5.90
C GLY A 6 15.46 -20.82 5.86
N ASP A 7 15.42 -21.62 6.93
CA ASP A 7 16.13 -22.89 7.03
C ASP A 7 15.35 -24.09 6.46
N LEU A 8 14.05 -23.91 6.12
CA LEU A 8 13.21 -24.96 5.56
C LEU A 8 13.70 -25.39 4.17
N LYS A 9 13.64 -26.70 3.92
CA LYS A 9 13.99 -27.31 2.65
C LYS A 9 12.73 -27.76 1.89
N PRO A 10 12.80 -27.92 0.58
CA PRO A 10 11.72 -28.52 -0.20
C PRO A 10 11.30 -29.87 0.39
N GLY A 11 10.01 -30.02 0.72
CA GLY A 11 9.44 -31.20 1.39
C GLY A 11 9.17 -31.03 2.88
N ASP A 12 9.75 -30.01 3.52
CA ASP A 12 9.43 -29.67 4.91
C ASP A 12 7.99 -29.13 5.02
N LYS A 13 7.37 -29.38 6.16
CA LYS A 13 5.98 -28.98 6.41
C LYS A 13 5.91 -27.88 7.46
N LEU A 14 5.10 -26.85 7.18
CA LEU A 14 4.79 -25.79 8.12
C LEU A 14 3.25 -25.69 8.25
N MET A 15 2.77 -25.63 9.48
CA MET A 15 1.34 -25.44 9.74
C MET A 15 1.00 -23.96 9.78
N PHE A 16 -0.06 -23.58 9.08
CA PHE A 16 -0.61 -22.23 9.07
C PHE A 16 -2.04 -22.26 9.60
N LYS A 17 -2.40 -21.22 10.36
CA LYS A 17 -3.79 -20.95 10.74
C LYS A 17 -4.29 -19.75 9.91
N GLY A 18 -5.32 -19.98 9.13
CA GLY A 18 -5.89 -18.92 8.28
C GLY A 18 -6.78 -19.49 7.16
N PRO A 19 -7.19 -18.66 6.21
CA PRO A 19 -7.00 -17.20 6.17
C PRO A 19 -7.82 -16.48 7.27
N ILE A 20 -7.26 -15.39 7.80
CA ILE A 20 -7.97 -14.52 8.77
C ILE A 20 -8.31 -13.23 8.03
N PRO A 21 -9.57 -13.03 7.59
CA PRO A 21 -9.96 -11.86 6.82
C PRO A 21 -9.82 -10.60 7.68
N LYS A 22 -9.17 -9.57 7.13
CA LYS A 22 -8.99 -8.26 7.77
C LYS A 22 -9.82 -7.18 7.09
N PHE A 23 -9.88 -7.23 5.77
CA PHE A 23 -10.65 -6.30 4.96
C PHE A 23 -11.33 -7.09 3.83
N PRO A 24 -12.67 -7.31 3.88
CA PRO A 24 -13.39 -8.03 2.84
C PRO A 24 -13.66 -7.10 1.66
N TYR A 25 -12.79 -7.12 0.66
CA TYR A 25 -12.97 -6.37 -0.59
C TYR A 25 -13.92 -7.08 -1.54
N LYS A 26 -14.73 -6.31 -2.27
CA LYS A 26 -15.58 -6.78 -3.37
C LYS A 26 -15.25 -5.99 -4.64
N SER A 27 -15.26 -6.65 -5.79
CA SER A 27 -15.03 -5.99 -7.09
C SER A 27 -15.94 -4.77 -7.27
N ASN A 28 -15.37 -3.67 -7.70
CA ASN A 28 -16.02 -2.36 -7.85
C ASN A 28 -16.61 -1.78 -6.55
N GLN A 29 -16.12 -2.18 -5.39
CA GLN A 29 -16.55 -1.62 -4.10
C GLN A 29 -16.19 -0.14 -3.99
N PHE A 30 -15.08 0.28 -4.61
CA PHE A 30 -14.64 1.66 -4.67
C PHE A 30 -14.40 2.06 -6.13
N GLU A 31 -14.56 3.35 -6.44
CA GLU A 31 -14.13 3.89 -7.73
C GLU A 31 -12.61 4.05 -7.76
N GLU A 32 -12.01 4.47 -6.63
CA GLU A 32 -10.57 4.72 -6.50
C GLU A 32 -10.02 4.19 -5.19
N ILE A 33 -8.85 3.59 -5.25
CA ILE A 33 -8.09 3.14 -4.07
C ILE A 33 -6.72 3.83 -4.08
N GLY A 34 -6.40 4.51 -2.98
CA GLY A 34 -5.05 4.97 -2.68
C GLY A 34 -4.34 3.98 -1.77
N MET A 35 -3.09 3.67 -2.08
CA MET A 35 -2.25 2.78 -1.28
C MET A 35 -0.95 3.48 -0.93
N ILE A 36 -0.53 3.40 0.33
CA ILE A 36 0.75 3.88 0.81
C ILE A 36 1.48 2.72 1.47
N ALA A 37 2.57 2.28 0.84
CA ALA A 37 3.36 1.15 1.30
C ALA A 37 4.80 1.55 1.61
N GLY A 38 5.38 0.99 2.68
CA GLY A 38 6.79 1.13 3.01
C GLY A 38 7.47 -0.24 3.15
N GLY A 39 8.51 -0.51 2.34
CA GLY A 39 9.25 -1.76 2.38
C GLY A 39 8.34 -2.99 2.31
N THR A 40 8.42 -3.88 3.31
CA THR A 40 7.58 -5.09 3.39
C THR A 40 6.08 -4.82 3.57
N GLY A 41 5.68 -3.58 3.87
CA GLY A 41 4.27 -3.16 3.89
C GLY A 41 3.57 -3.27 2.53
N ILE A 42 4.31 -3.58 1.48
CA ILE A 42 3.76 -3.88 0.15
C ILE A 42 2.94 -5.17 0.11
N THR A 43 3.18 -6.12 1.00
CA THR A 43 2.56 -7.46 0.94
C THR A 43 1.03 -7.44 1.00
N PRO A 44 0.36 -6.73 1.94
CA PRO A 44 -1.10 -6.63 1.92
C PRO A 44 -1.62 -5.81 0.73
N MET A 45 -0.85 -4.84 0.23
CA MET A 45 -1.23 -4.07 -0.97
C MET A 45 -1.21 -4.95 -2.20
N TRP A 46 -0.16 -5.76 -2.36
CA TRP A 46 -0.05 -6.70 -3.47
C TRP A 46 -1.23 -7.67 -3.53
N GLN A 47 -1.67 -8.19 -2.39
CA GLN A 47 -2.81 -9.10 -2.33
C GLN A 47 -4.08 -8.47 -2.94
N LEU A 48 -4.37 -7.21 -2.63
CA LEU A 48 -5.52 -6.50 -3.17
C LEU A 48 -5.32 -6.10 -4.64
N ILE A 49 -4.12 -5.64 -5.00
CA ILE A 49 -3.76 -5.29 -6.38
C ILE A 49 -3.89 -6.50 -7.30
N ASP A 50 -3.35 -7.65 -6.91
CA ASP A 50 -3.41 -8.89 -7.68
C ASP A 50 -4.86 -9.37 -7.87
N HIS A 51 -5.70 -9.23 -6.85
CA HIS A 51 -7.12 -9.52 -6.93
C HIS A 51 -7.83 -8.61 -7.96
N ILE A 52 -7.64 -7.29 -7.87
CA ILE A 52 -8.23 -6.32 -8.81
C ILE A 52 -7.70 -6.52 -10.23
N ALA A 53 -6.40 -6.78 -10.40
CA ALA A 53 -5.77 -6.99 -11.70
C ALA A 53 -6.30 -8.26 -12.39
N SER A 54 -6.56 -9.31 -11.61
CA SER A 54 -7.06 -10.59 -12.12
C SER A 54 -8.53 -10.54 -12.54
N ASP A 55 -9.31 -9.63 -11.99
CA ASP A 55 -10.72 -9.43 -12.37
C ASP A 55 -10.84 -8.33 -13.44
N LYS A 56 -11.12 -8.72 -14.68
CA LYS A 56 -11.33 -7.80 -15.81
C LYS A 56 -12.60 -6.95 -15.67
N ASN A 57 -13.55 -7.35 -14.84
CA ASN A 57 -14.78 -6.63 -14.59
C ASN A 57 -14.63 -5.58 -13.47
N ASP A 58 -13.57 -5.68 -12.69
CA ASP A 58 -13.25 -4.67 -11.68
C ASP A 58 -12.65 -3.43 -12.36
N LYS A 59 -13.33 -2.30 -12.22
CA LYS A 59 -12.95 -1.01 -12.83
C LYS A 59 -12.27 -0.07 -11.83
N THR A 60 -12.04 -0.54 -10.60
CA THR A 60 -11.39 0.23 -9.55
C THR A 60 -10.02 0.71 -9.99
N LYS A 61 -9.78 2.01 -9.89
CA LYS A 61 -8.48 2.62 -10.13
C LYS A 61 -7.64 2.54 -8.86
N VAL A 62 -6.38 2.17 -8.99
CA VAL A 62 -5.46 2.01 -7.87
C VAL A 62 -4.24 2.89 -8.08
N THR A 63 -3.96 3.77 -7.12
CA THR A 63 -2.70 4.51 -7.06
C THR A 63 -1.88 4.04 -5.86
N LEU A 64 -0.68 3.52 -6.12
CA LEU A 64 0.25 3.06 -5.10
C LEU A 64 1.43 4.03 -4.96
N LEU A 65 1.62 4.59 -3.77
CA LEU A 65 2.85 5.26 -3.36
C LEU A 65 3.71 4.26 -2.57
N TYR A 66 4.84 3.87 -3.14
CA TYR A 66 5.68 2.82 -2.59
C TYR A 66 7.07 3.31 -2.23
N SER A 67 7.37 3.41 -0.93
CA SER A 67 8.64 3.91 -0.42
C SER A 67 9.60 2.80 -0.01
N ASN A 68 10.86 2.96 -0.39
CA ASN A 68 11.96 2.07 -0.08
C ASN A 68 13.25 2.88 0.21
N LYS A 69 14.27 2.24 0.76
CA LYS A 69 15.55 2.91 0.99
C LYS A 69 16.35 3.07 -0.29
N THR A 70 16.52 2.00 -1.04
CA THR A 70 17.26 1.96 -2.31
C THR A 70 16.40 1.30 -3.40
N GLU A 71 16.87 1.34 -4.62
CA GLU A 71 16.19 0.73 -5.77
C GLU A 71 16.14 -0.79 -5.67
N GLU A 72 17.19 -1.42 -5.11
CA GLU A 72 17.25 -2.88 -4.91
C GLU A 72 16.26 -3.38 -3.84
N ASP A 73 15.81 -2.48 -2.95
CA ASP A 73 14.83 -2.82 -1.91
C ASP A 73 13.38 -2.90 -2.45
N ILE A 74 13.13 -2.52 -3.71
CA ILE A 74 11.79 -2.53 -4.29
C ILE A 74 11.35 -3.96 -4.57
N LEU A 75 10.57 -4.54 -3.66
CA LEU A 75 10.00 -5.88 -3.85
C LEU A 75 8.96 -5.87 -4.99
N LEU A 76 8.89 -6.97 -5.75
CA LEU A 76 7.94 -7.18 -6.83
C LEU A 76 8.01 -6.14 -7.96
N ARG A 77 9.14 -5.47 -8.14
CA ARG A 77 9.29 -4.37 -9.09
C ARG A 77 8.84 -4.72 -10.50
N GLU A 78 9.31 -5.85 -11.03
CA GLU A 78 8.95 -6.29 -12.38
C GLU A 78 7.43 -6.43 -12.56
N LYS A 79 6.74 -6.98 -11.54
CA LYS A 79 5.28 -7.12 -11.56
C LYS A 79 4.58 -5.76 -11.56
N PHE A 80 5.05 -4.80 -10.76
CA PHE A 80 4.49 -3.45 -10.76
C PHE A 80 4.75 -2.70 -12.06
N ASP A 81 5.94 -2.85 -12.64
CA ASP A 81 6.27 -2.22 -13.92
C ASP A 81 5.44 -2.82 -15.08
N GLU A 82 5.06 -4.09 -15.00
CA GLU A 82 4.08 -4.71 -15.90
C GLU A 82 2.68 -4.12 -15.70
N LEU A 83 2.23 -3.99 -14.45
CA LEU A 83 0.91 -3.42 -14.12
C LEU A 83 0.74 -1.98 -14.58
N LYS A 84 1.80 -1.18 -14.71
CA LYS A 84 1.73 0.18 -15.28
C LYS A 84 1.21 0.23 -16.71
N LYS A 85 1.18 -0.89 -17.43
CA LYS A 85 0.57 -1.01 -18.76
C LYS A 85 -0.97 -1.01 -18.71
N ASP A 86 -1.56 -1.36 -17.57
CA ASP A 86 -2.99 -1.32 -17.34
C ASP A 86 -3.37 0.07 -16.79
N PRO A 87 -4.21 0.84 -17.48
CA PRO A 87 -4.56 2.21 -17.09
C PRO A 87 -5.28 2.33 -15.74
N ARG A 88 -5.72 1.21 -15.15
CA ARG A 88 -6.28 1.19 -13.80
C ARG A 88 -5.23 1.41 -12.72
N PHE A 89 -3.93 1.14 -13.00
CA PHE A 89 -2.87 1.15 -11.99
C PHE A 89 -1.87 2.28 -12.23
N ASN A 90 -1.69 3.10 -11.21
CA ASN A 90 -0.66 4.12 -11.15
C ASN A 90 0.31 3.80 -10.01
N ILE A 91 1.58 3.50 -10.33
CA ILE A 91 2.59 3.11 -9.35
C ILE A 91 3.67 4.20 -9.30
N VAL A 92 3.82 4.83 -8.14
CA VAL A 92 4.81 5.88 -7.88
C VAL A 92 5.80 5.37 -6.82
N TYR A 93 7.07 5.26 -7.20
CA TYR A 93 8.14 4.85 -6.30
C TYR A 93 8.78 6.05 -5.62
N PHE A 94 9.09 5.91 -4.33
CA PHE A 94 9.85 6.85 -3.51
C PHE A 94 11.11 6.16 -3.00
N LEU A 95 12.27 6.81 -3.11
CA LEU A 95 13.54 6.29 -2.59
C LEU A 95 14.21 7.30 -1.67
N ASP A 96 14.64 6.84 -0.49
CA ASP A 96 15.45 7.64 0.44
C ASP A 96 16.83 7.93 -0.14
N LYS A 97 17.42 6.93 -0.83
CA LYS A 97 18.73 6.99 -1.48
C LYS A 97 18.58 6.66 -2.95
N ALA A 98 18.12 7.64 -3.71
CA ALA A 98 17.94 7.49 -5.14
C ALA A 98 19.27 7.55 -5.91
N PRO A 99 19.51 6.68 -6.90
CA PRO A 99 20.65 6.81 -7.79
C PRO A 99 20.50 8.04 -8.71
N LYS A 100 21.61 8.49 -9.32
CA LYS A 100 21.62 9.71 -10.17
C LYS A 100 20.61 9.70 -11.33
N ASN A 101 20.28 8.52 -11.85
CA ASN A 101 19.38 8.35 -13.00
C ASN A 101 17.96 7.94 -12.57
N TRP A 102 17.60 8.14 -11.31
CA TRP A 102 16.26 7.78 -10.81
C TRP A 102 15.17 8.63 -11.46
N GLN A 103 14.08 7.97 -11.92
CA GLN A 103 12.96 8.63 -12.58
C GLN A 103 11.70 8.74 -11.67
N GLY A 104 11.78 8.22 -10.46
CA GLY A 104 10.71 8.31 -9.47
C GLY A 104 10.90 9.48 -8.50
N GLU A 105 10.07 9.53 -7.50
CA GLU A 105 10.14 10.52 -6.42
C GLU A 105 11.28 10.18 -5.44
N THR A 106 11.74 11.15 -4.66
CA THR A 106 12.83 10.99 -3.69
C THR A 106 12.40 11.43 -2.30
N GLY A 107 12.99 10.80 -1.28
CA GLY A 107 12.68 11.10 0.12
C GLY A 107 11.39 10.44 0.61
N PHE A 108 10.85 10.99 1.70
CA PHE A 108 9.63 10.46 2.33
C PHE A 108 8.38 10.89 1.57
N ILE A 109 7.32 10.07 1.67
CA ILE A 109 6.00 10.42 1.15
C ILE A 109 5.46 11.61 1.96
N SER A 110 5.44 12.78 1.32
CA SER A 110 5.00 14.04 1.92
C SER A 110 3.48 14.25 1.76
N LYS A 111 2.95 15.28 2.44
CA LYS A 111 1.56 15.71 2.29
C LYS A 111 1.23 16.11 0.86
N GLU A 112 2.15 16.83 0.21
CA GLU A 112 2.02 17.29 -1.18
C GLU A 112 1.95 16.09 -2.14
N ALA A 113 2.75 15.04 -1.87
CA ALA A 113 2.71 13.82 -2.67
C ALA A 113 1.39 13.06 -2.48
N VAL A 114 0.90 12.94 -1.25
CA VAL A 114 -0.40 12.33 -0.96
C VAL A 114 -1.51 13.12 -1.67
N ASP A 115 -1.52 14.44 -1.53
CA ASP A 115 -2.50 15.31 -2.17
C ASP A 115 -2.42 15.27 -3.71
N LYS A 116 -1.21 15.19 -4.28
CA LYS A 116 -0.99 15.15 -5.73
C LYS A 116 -1.49 13.85 -6.37
N TYR A 117 -1.25 12.71 -5.74
CA TYR A 117 -1.37 11.40 -6.39
C TYR A 117 -2.58 10.60 -5.95
N LEU A 118 -3.03 10.73 -4.70
CA LEU A 118 -4.10 9.89 -4.17
C LEU A 118 -5.49 10.52 -4.36
N PRO A 119 -6.55 9.70 -4.26
CA PRO A 119 -7.91 10.21 -4.24
C PRO A 119 -8.11 11.28 -3.17
N LYS A 120 -9.03 12.18 -3.39
CA LYS A 120 -9.36 13.25 -2.43
C LYS A 120 -10.36 12.77 -1.39
N ALA A 121 -10.31 13.38 -0.20
CA ALA A 121 -11.21 13.05 0.90
C ALA A 121 -12.70 13.28 0.55
N GLU A 122 -12.97 14.25 -0.31
CA GLU A 122 -14.31 14.61 -0.79
C GLU A 122 -14.98 13.51 -1.63
N ALA A 123 -14.21 12.54 -2.15
CA ALA A 123 -14.75 11.37 -2.84
C ALA A 123 -15.61 10.49 -1.90
N GLY A 124 -15.48 10.66 -0.58
CA GLY A 124 -16.30 9.97 0.41
C GLY A 124 -16.15 8.45 0.32
N GLU A 125 -17.28 7.74 0.28
CA GLU A 125 -17.33 6.28 0.21
C GLU A 125 -16.85 5.69 -1.13
N LYS A 126 -16.66 6.52 -2.15
CA LYS A 126 -16.16 6.09 -3.46
C LYS A 126 -14.65 5.85 -3.48
N ALA A 127 -13.94 6.36 -2.47
CA ALA A 127 -12.51 6.21 -2.35
C ALA A 127 -12.10 5.62 -1.00
N HIS A 128 -11.04 4.80 -1.02
CA HIS A 128 -10.47 4.22 0.20
C HIS A 128 -8.95 4.26 0.18
N ILE A 129 -8.35 4.51 1.34
CA ILE A 129 -6.90 4.60 1.49
C ILE A 129 -6.39 3.44 2.36
N PHE A 130 -5.43 2.69 1.85
CA PHE A 130 -4.72 1.65 2.60
C PHE A 130 -3.31 2.11 2.94
N VAL A 131 -2.90 1.93 4.20
CA VAL A 131 -1.57 2.34 4.67
C VAL A 131 -0.90 1.17 5.39
N CYS A 132 0.27 0.74 4.92
CA CYS A 132 1.07 -0.28 5.59
C CYS A 132 2.56 -0.01 5.41
N GLY A 133 3.32 -0.11 6.50
CA GLY A 133 4.75 0.16 6.48
C GLY A 133 5.36 0.25 7.88
N PRO A 134 6.58 0.76 8.00
CA PRO A 134 7.21 1.00 9.28
C PRO A 134 6.35 1.89 10.19
N PRO A 135 6.32 1.63 11.51
CA PRO A 135 5.48 2.39 12.44
C PRO A 135 5.63 3.93 12.35
N PRO A 136 6.83 4.49 12.14
CA PRO A 136 6.97 5.93 11.95
C PRO A 136 6.24 6.46 10.72
N GLN A 137 6.29 5.73 9.59
CA GLN A 137 5.57 6.10 8.35
C GLN A 137 4.06 6.04 8.56
N VAL A 138 3.55 4.93 9.12
CA VAL A 138 2.10 4.80 9.40
C VAL A 138 1.62 5.92 10.32
N LYS A 139 2.40 6.23 11.38
CA LYS A 139 2.08 7.30 12.33
C LYS A 139 2.03 8.68 11.66
N SER A 140 3.01 9.00 10.80
CA SER A 140 3.06 10.31 10.12
C SER A 140 1.96 10.48 9.07
N ILE A 141 1.61 9.41 8.37
CA ILE A 141 0.61 9.45 7.30
C ILE A 141 -0.82 9.35 7.85
N ALA A 142 -1.11 8.38 8.71
CA ALA A 142 -2.48 8.00 9.08
C ALA A 142 -2.75 8.01 10.60
N GLY A 143 -1.75 8.36 11.40
CA GLY A 143 -1.80 8.21 12.85
C GLY A 143 -1.43 6.80 13.33
N PRO A 144 -1.14 6.61 14.62
CA PRO A 144 -0.67 5.35 15.16
C PRO A 144 -1.77 4.28 15.19
N LYS A 145 -1.38 3.01 15.09
CA LYS A 145 -2.22 1.89 15.53
C LYS A 145 -2.22 1.81 17.05
N VAL A 146 -3.36 1.47 17.64
CA VAL A 146 -3.50 1.30 19.09
C VAL A 146 -3.84 -0.15 19.40
N ALA A 147 -2.98 -0.84 20.14
CA ALA A 147 -3.14 -2.26 20.52
C ALA A 147 -3.49 -3.18 19.32
N GLY A 148 -2.86 -2.94 18.16
CA GLY A 148 -3.11 -3.71 16.93
C GLY A 148 -4.41 -3.40 16.20
N GLN A 149 -5.20 -2.44 16.69
CA GLN A 149 -6.40 -1.93 16.03
C GLN A 149 -6.10 -0.66 15.22
N GLN A 150 -7.05 -0.25 14.38
CA GLN A 150 -6.89 0.89 13.47
C GLN A 150 -6.53 2.21 14.20
N GLY A 151 -7.08 2.44 15.40
CA GLY A 151 -6.91 3.69 16.13
C GLY A 151 -7.55 4.89 15.39
N GLU A 152 -7.47 6.06 16.01
CA GLU A 152 -7.96 7.29 15.38
C GLU A 152 -7.12 7.69 14.17
N ILE A 153 -7.76 8.31 13.19
CA ILE A 153 -7.04 8.91 12.06
C ILE A 153 -6.20 10.10 12.54
N GLY A 154 -5.01 10.21 12.00
CA GLY A 154 -4.05 11.29 12.32
C GLY A 154 -3.16 11.60 11.11
N GLY A 155 -2.10 12.37 11.38
CA GLY A 155 -1.09 12.70 10.38
C GLY A 155 -1.64 13.36 9.13
N VAL A 156 -0.94 13.15 8.03
CA VAL A 156 -1.22 13.77 6.73
C VAL A 156 -2.65 13.54 6.25
N LEU A 157 -3.19 12.32 6.40
CA LEU A 157 -4.55 12.02 5.93
C LEU A 157 -5.61 12.79 6.71
N LYS A 158 -5.44 12.96 8.02
CA LYS A 158 -6.34 13.81 8.83
C LYS A 158 -6.27 15.28 8.39
N GLU A 159 -5.08 15.80 8.13
CA GLU A 159 -4.89 17.17 7.65
C GLU A 159 -5.50 17.41 6.26
N LEU A 160 -5.58 16.37 5.42
CA LEU A 160 -6.22 16.39 4.11
C LEU A 160 -7.73 16.12 4.16
N GLY A 161 -8.31 16.01 5.36
CA GLY A 161 -9.75 15.89 5.57
C GLY A 161 -10.32 14.47 5.45
N PHE A 162 -9.47 13.44 5.36
CA PHE A 162 -9.95 12.05 5.37
C PHE A 162 -10.57 11.69 6.72
N LYS A 163 -11.60 10.85 6.68
CA LYS A 163 -12.27 10.29 7.85
C LYS A 163 -11.81 8.87 8.12
N SER A 164 -12.04 8.38 9.35
CA SER A 164 -11.59 7.05 9.78
C SER A 164 -12.15 5.90 8.91
N GLU A 165 -13.37 6.04 8.44
CA GLU A 165 -14.05 5.06 7.58
C GLU A 165 -13.44 4.95 6.16
N GLN A 166 -12.68 5.96 5.74
CA GLN A 166 -12.00 5.99 4.45
C GLN A 166 -10.58 5.42 4.50
N VAL A 167 -10.06 5.06 5.69
CA VAL A 167 -8.65 4.70 5.88
C VAL A 167 -8.51 3.39 6.62
N PHE A 168 -7.74 2.46 6.04
CA PHE A 168 -7.34 1.20 6.67
C PHE A 168 -5.81 1.16 6.84
N LYS A 169 -5.37 0.96 8.12
CA LYS A 169 -3.93 0.94 8.49
C LYS A 169 -3.45 -0.46 8.79
#